data_962003c84f2e9fdc10000cb62812cacc
#
_entry.id   962003c84f2e9fdc10000cb62812cacc
#
_cell.length_a   1.000
_cell.length_b   1.000
_cell.length_c   1.000
_cell.angle_alpha   90.00
_cell.angle_beta   90.00
_cell.angle_gamma   90.00
#
_symmetry.space_group_name_H-M   'P 1'
#
loop_
_entity.id
_entity.type
_entity.pdbx_description
1 polymer ?
#
loop_
_entity_poly.entity_id
_entity_poly.type
_entity_poly.pdbx_seq_one_letter_code
_entity_poly.pdbx_strand_id
1 'polypeptide(L)'
;MRRCRFRRSLSPLLMAACLLLAGCGARPREVPDAPEAVSVLLDGVAWDGASVSPEKDGARVFITLDGAALIDLPFDEARTVQIRLPDGGENTVDITGTAVCMAHANCDNQDCVNMGEVTLDNLELRVMGGFIICLPHKISVEVRE
;
A
#
# COMPACT_ATOMS: atom_id res chain seq x y z
N MET A 1 -16.35 -6.55 10.35
CA MET A 1 -15.08 -6.03 9.82
C MET A 1 -14.59 -6.98 8.73
N ARG A 2 -14.72 -6.61 7.47
CA ARG A 2 -14.22 -7.43 6.35
C ARG A 2 -12.77 -7.02 6.10
N ARG A 3 -11.85 -7.98 6.26
CA ARG A 3 -10.43 -7.79 5.95
C ARG A 3 -10.24 -7.88 4.45
N CYS A 4 -9.48 -6.98 3.87
CA CYS A 4 -8.99 -7.08 2.49
C CYS A 4 -8.28 -8.44 2.31
N ARG A 5 -8.93 -9.41 1.66
CA ARG A 5 -8.37 -10.75 1.45
C ARG A 5 -7.77 -10.86 0.07
N PHE A 6 -6.46 -10.81 0.02
CA PHE A 6 -5.72 -11.23 -1.17
C PHE A 6 -5.79 -12.75 -1.31
N ARG A 7 -6.37 -13.24 -2.40
CA ARG A 7 -6.42 -14.65 -2.75
C ARG A 7 -5.07 -15.07 -3.32
N ARG A 8 -4.19 -15.62 -2.47
CA ARG A 8 -2.98 -16.29 -2.95
C ARG A 8 -3.38 -17.62 -3.59
N SER A 9 -3.13 -17.74 -4.90
CA SER A 9 -3.13 -19.01 -5.62
C SER A 9 -1.88 -19.79 -5.21
N LEU A 10 -2.06 -20.90 -4.49
CA LEU A 10 -0.99 -21.88 -4.24
C LEU A 10 -0.89 -22.81 -5.45
N SER A 11 0.23 -22.81 -6.13
CA SER A 11 0.64 -23.93 -6.97
C SER A 11 1.53 -24.87 -6.17
N PRO A 12 1.24 -26.17 -6.16
CA PRO A 12 2.12 -27.16 -5.54
C PRO A 12 3.08 -27.79 -6.54
N LEU A 13 4.16 -28.37 -5.99
CA LEU A 13 5.11 -29.34 -6.53
C LEU A 13 6.40 -28.79 -7.17
N LEU A 14 7.52 -28.98 -6.49
CA LEU A 14 8.42 -30.12 -6.71
C LEU A 14 9.47 -30.25 -5.62
N MET A 15 9.44 -31.42 -4.95
CA MET A 15 10.52 -31.91 -4.12
C MET A 15 11.74 -32.27 -5.00
N ALA A 16 12.90 -31.76 -4.64
CA ALA A 16 14.16 -32.41 -4.95
C ALA A 16 15.12 -32.21 -3.77
N ALA A 17 15.40 -33.31 -3.11
CA ALA A 17 16.39 -33.43 -2.05
C ALA A 17 17.79 -33.24 -2.60
N CYS A 18 18.61 -32.41 -1.96
CA CYS A 18 20.06 -32.53 -1.95
C CYS A 18 20.57 -32.09 -0.58
N LEU A 19 20.94 -33.10 0.21
CA LEU A 19 21.86 -32.95 1.32
C LEU A 19 23.25 -32.60 0.76
N LEU A 20 23.97 -31.66 1.37
CA LEU A 20 25.31 -31.80 1.93
C LEU A 20 25.95 -30.46 2.30
N LEU A 21 26.46 -30.45 3.51
CA LEU A 21 27.61 -29.76 4.06
C LEU A 21 27.42 -28.38 4.72
N ALA A 22 27.63 -28.48 5.99
CA ALA A 22 27.85 -27.47 6.99
C ALA A 22 28.85 -26.38 6.53
N GLY A 23 28.38 -25.17 6.60
CA GLY A 23 29.18 -23.95 6.62
C GLY A 23 28.40 -22.93 7.47
N CYS A 24 28.69 -22.90 8.79
CA CYS A 24 28.27 -21.79 9.63
C CYS A 24 29.01 -20.53 9.21
N GLY A 25 28.54 -19.89 8.15
CA GLY A 25 28.82 -18.51 7.81
C GLY A 25 27.47 -17.80 7.88
N ALA A 26 27.17 -17.15 8.99
CA ALA A 26 26.07 -16.20 9.04
C ALA A 26 26.42 -15.10 8.01
N ARG A 27 25.88 -15.21 6.81
CA ARG A 27 25.89 -14.10 5.88
C ARG A 27 25.11 -12.98 6.54
N PRO A 28 25.67 -11.78 6.63
CA PRO A 28 24.87 -10.62 6.99
C PRO A 28 23.68 -10.62 6.04
N ARG A 29 22.47 -10.55 6.61
CA ARG A 29 21.27 -10.34 5.83
C ARG A 29 21.46 -8.98 5.18
N GLU A 30 21.78 -8.96 3.87
CA GLU A 30 21.73 -7.73 3.10
C GLU A 30 20.29 -7.24 3.21
N VAL A 31 20.11 -6.21 4.04
CA VAL A 31 18.89 -5.40 4.03
C VAL A 31 18.92 -4.77 2.66
N PRO A 32 17.90 -4.97 1.81
CA PRO A 32 17.83 -4.26 0.54
C PRO A 32 18.04 -2.79 0.86
N ASP A 33 18.98 -2.13 0.18
CA ASP A 33 19.27 -0.72 0.40
C ASP A 33 17.95 0.04 0.43
N ALA A 34 17.67 0.68 1.57
CA ALA A 34 16.52 1.56 1.69
C ALA A 34 16.65 2.63 0.61
N PRO A 35 15.59 2.98 -0.12
CA PRO A 35 15.69 3.97 -1.18
C PRO A 35 16.19 5.29 -0.58
N GLU A 36 17.16 5.94 -1.23
CA GLU A 36 17.68 7.25 -0.78
C GLU A 36 16.59 8.34 -0.79
N ALA A 37 15.48 8.09 -1.51
CA ALA A 37 14.33 8.96 -1.59
C ALA A 37 13.03 8.16 -1.52
N VAL A 38 11.93 8.84 -1.23
CA VAL A 38 10.59 8.23 -1.31
C VAL A 38 10.37 7.67 -2.71
N SER A 39 10.02 6.40 -2.80
CA SER A 39 9.65 5.77 -4.06
C SER A 39 8.18 5.36 -4.05
N VAL A 40 7.49 5.62 -5.14
CA VAL A 40 6.11 5.23 -5.37
C VAL A 40 6.06 4.33 -6.59
N LEU A 41 5.38 3.19 -6.45
CA LEU A 41 5.10 2.30 -7.56
C LEU A 41 3.58 2.27 -7.74
N LEU A 42 3.14 2.50 -8.97
CA LEU A 42 1.74 2.33 -9.37
C LEU A 42 1.64 1.06 -10.21
N ASP A 43 0.86 0.08 -9.73
CA ASP A 43 0.72 -1.25 -10.37
C ASP A 43 2.07 -1.94 -10.62
N GLY A 44 3.05 -1.71 -9.73
CA GLY A 44 4.39 -2.26 -9.81
C GLY A 44 5.36 -1.51 -10.73
N VAL A 45 4.94 -0.40 -11.33
CA VAL A 45 5.77 0.47 -12.17
C VAL A 45 6.12 1.74 -11.40
N ALA A 46 7.38 2.18 -11.49
CA ALA A 46 7.82 3.40 -10.82
C ALA A 46 6.98 4.60 -11.30
N TRP A 47 6.41 5.32 -10.31
CA TRP A 47 5.62 6.52 -10.55
C TRP A 47 6.54 7.71 -10.83
N ASP A 48 6.35 8.38 -11.95
CA ASP A 48 7.16 9.51 -12.40
C ASP A 48 6.65 10.88 -11.92
N GLY A 49 5.59 10.88 -11.10
CA GLY A 49 4.97 12.12 -10.62
C GLY A 49 4.01 12.77 -11.61
N ALA A 50 3.83 12.20 -12.79
CA ALA A 50 2.83 12.68 -13.73
C ALA A 50 1.41 12.39 -13.23
N SER A 51 0.52 13.37 -13.22
CA SER A 51 -0.87 13.19 -12.80
C SER A 51 -1.54 12.12 -13.66
N VAL A 52 -2.04 11.06 -13.02
CA VAL A 52 -2.90 10.10 -13.71
C VAL A 52 -4.26 10.73 -13.87
N SER A 53 -4.52 11.22 -15.05
CA SER A 53 -5.74 11.86 -15.54
C SER A 53 -6.04 13.27 -15.01
N PRO A 54 -6.10 14.24 -15.92
CA PRO A 54 -6.73 15.50 -15.60
C PRO A 54 -8.24 15.27 -15.37
N GLU A 55 -8.75 15.86 -14.30
CA GLU A 55 -10.18 16.07 -14.04
C GLU A 55 -11.14 15.08 -14.72
N LYS A 56 -11.22 13.88 -14.13
CA LYS A 56 -12.37 13.03 -14.36
C LYS A 56 -13.39 13.40 -13.27
N ASP A 57 -14.59 13.76 -13.67
CA ASP A 57 -15.71 13.91 -12.74
C ASP A 57 -15.88 12.63 -11.95
N GLY A 58 -16.01 12.70 -10.63
CA GLY A 58 -16.23 11.56 -9.78
C GLY A 58 -15.33 11.51 -8.55
N ALA A 59 -15.55 10.50 -7.74
CA ALA A 59 -14.81 10.30 -6.50
C ALA A 59 -13.32 10.02 -6.77
N ARG A 60 -12.47 10.53 -5.89
CA ARG A 60 -11.01 10.47 -6.03
C ARG A 60 -10.34 9.97 -4.76
N VAL A 61 -9.16 9.41 -4.94
CA VAL A 61 -8.28 8.93 -3.87
C VAL A 61 -7.03 9.78 -3.83
N PHE A 62 -6.89 10.56 -2.76
CA PHE A 62 -5.72 11.39 -2.50
C PHE A 62 -4.81 10.70 -1.50
N ILE A 63 -3.54 10.54 -1.86
CA ILE A 63 -2.53 10.02 -0.96
C ILE A 63 -1.53 11.12 -0.68
N THR A 64 -1.26 11.36 0.60
CA THR A 64 -0.29 12.36 1.05
C THR A 64 0.77 11.71 1.92
N LEU A 65 1.95 12.31 1.92
CA LEU A 65 3.06 12.00 2.84
C LEU A 65 3.44 13.26 3.59
N ASP A 66 3.38 13.21 4.93
CA ASP A 66 3.66 14.36 5.81
C ASP A 66 2.89 15.63 5.41
N GLY A 67 1.66 15.45 4.93
CA GLY A 67 0.79 16.51 4.45
C GLY A 67 1.05 16.99 3.02
N ALA A 68 2.13 16.57 2.37
CA ALA A 68 2.41 16.88 0.97
C ALA A 68 1.69 15.90 0.04
N ALA A 69 1.08 16.40 -1.04
CA ALA A 69 0.43 15.56 -2.03
C ALA A 69 1.47 14.63 -2.70
N LEU A 70 1.17 13.34 -2.72
CA LEU A 70 2.01 12.32 -3.32
C LEU A 70 1.40 11.81 -4.62
N ILE A 71 0.12 11.45 -4.61
CA ILE A 71 -0.60 10.92 -5.76
C ILE A 71 -2.09 11.19 -5.64
N ASP A 72 -2.76 11.40 -6.76
CA ASP A 72 -4.20 11.61 -6.91
C ASP A 72 -4.74 10.69 -8.01
N LEU A 73 -5.66 9.78 -7.67
CA LEU A 73 -6.17 8.74 -8.55
C LEU A 73 -7.70 8.73 -8.59
N PRO A 74 -8.30 8.30 -9.72
CA PRO A 74 -9.72 8.00 -9.77
C PRO A 74 -10.08 6.86 -8.80
N PHE A 75 -11.21 6.99 -8.11
CA PHE A 75 -11.71 5.95 -7.19
C PHE A 75 -12.26 4.74 -7.94
N ASP A 76 -12.84 4.95 -9.12
CA ASP A 76 -13.52 3.94 -9.95
C ASP A 76 -12.56 3.05 -10.77
N GLU A 77 -11.26 3.28 -10.67
CA GLU A 77 -10.24 2.48 -11.34
C GLU A 77 -9.46 1.62 -10.33
N ALA A 78 -9.37 0.31 -10.61
CA ALA A 78 -8.56 -0.58 -9.78
C ALA A 78 -7.07 -0.26 -9.94
N ARG A 79 -6.37 0.01 -8.82
CA ARG A 79 -4.95 0.35 -8.75
C ARG A 79 -4.32 -0.16 -7.47
N THR A 80 -3.05 -0.49 -7.53
CA THR A 80 -2.22 -0.75 -6.35
C THR A 80 -1.11 0.29 -6.27
N VAL A 81 -1.06 1.01 -5.15
CA VAL A 81 -0.01 2.01 -4.86
C VAL A 81 0.91 1.47 -3.78
N GLN A 82 2.18 1.29 -4.11
CA GLN A 82 3.21 0.90 -3.14
C GLN A 82 4.10 2.10 -2.85
N ILE A 83 4.26 2.43 -1.58
CA ILE A 83 5.06 3.56 -1.11
C ILE A 83 6.18 3.00 -0.24
N ARG A 84 7.42 3.35 -0.57
CA ARG A 84 8.61 3.01 0.22
C ARG A 84 9.31 4.27 0.66
N LEU A 85 9.58 4.34 1.94
CA LEU A 85 10.22 5.48 2.59
C LEU A 85 11.73 5.23 2.77
N PRO A 86 12.54 6.29 2.83
CA PRO A 86 13.99 6.19 3.03
C PRO A 86 14.39 5.50 4.35
N ASP A 87 13.53 5.55 5.36
CA ASP A 87 13.73 4.91 6.67
C ASP A 87 13.33 3.42 6.69
N GLY A 88 12.94 2.87 5.53
CA GLY A 88 12.49 1.50 5.38
C GLY A 88 10.99 1.30 5.63
N GLY A 89 10.22 2.37 5.87
CA GLY A 89 8.77 2.30 5.96
C GLY A 89 8.13 1.88 4.64
N GLU A 90 7.16 0.98 4.69
CA GLU A 90 6.44 0.50 3.51
C GLU A 90 4.93 0.53 3.74
N ASN A 91 4.20 1.02 2.74
CA ASN A 91 2.75 0.99 2.70
C ASN A 91 2.26 0.53 1.31
N THR A 92 1.21 -0.27 1.29
CA THR A 92 0.50 -0.64 0.06
C THR A 92 -0.95 -0.26 0.21
N VAL A 93 -1.44 0.54 -0.72
CA VAL A 93 -2.85 0.96 -0.83
C VAL A 93 -3.46 0.25 -2.02
N ASP A 94 -4.56 -0.46 -1.80
CA ASP A 94 -5.35 -1.06 -2.86
C ASP A 94 -6.62 -0.25 -3.09
N ILE A 95 -6.85 0.12 -4.35
CA ILE A 95 -8.07 0.72 -4.87
C ILE A 95 -8.72 -0.34 -5.74
N THR A 96 -9.97 -0.72 -5.47
CA THR A 96 -10.66 -1.80 -6.18
C THR A 96 -11.67 -1.30 -7.22
N GLY A 97 -11.83 0.03 -7.32
CA GLY A 97 -12.89 0.66 -8.11
C GLY A 97 -14.21 0.82 -7.34
N THR A 98 -14.33 0.23 -6.15
CA THR A 98 -15.50 0.33 -5.27
C THR A 98 -15.13 0.54 -3.81
N ALA A 99 -13.87 0.32 -3.47
CA ALA A 99 -13.33 0.47 -2.12
C ALA A 99 -11.83 0.81 -2.16
N VAL A 100 -11.35 1.41 -1.09
CA VAL A 100 -9.93 1.68 -0.84
C VAL A 100 -9.55 1.11 0.51
N CYS A 101 -8.40 0.47 0.62
CA CYS A 101 -7.87 -0.01 1.90
C CYS A 101 -6.34 0.13 1.95
N MET A 102 -5.81 0.17 3.18
CA MET A 102 -4.38 -0.07 3.41
C MET A 102 -4.17 -1.58 3.43
N ALA A 103 -3.72 -2.15 2.30
CA ALA A 103 -3.56 -3.59 2.16
C ALA A 103 -2.38 -4.12 2.96
N HIS A 104 -1.32 -3.30 3.08
CA HIS A 104 -0.12 -3.65 3.84
C HIS A 104 0.54 -2.39 4.40
N ALA A 105 1.13 -2.52 5.58
CA ALA A 105 2.09 -1.59 6.14
C ALA A 105 3.07 -2.38 7.03
N ASN A 106 4.33 -1.96 7.12
CA ASN A 106 5.29 -2.57 8.04
C ASN A 106 5.44 -1.79 9.35
N CYS A 107 4.50 -0.86 9.64
CA CYS A 107 4.42 -0.19 10.94
C CYS A 107 4.01 -1.18 12.05
N ASP A 108 4.53 -0.97 13.26
CA ASP A 108 4.38 -1.93 14.37
C ASP A 108 2.92 -2.11 14.83
N ASN A 109 2.13 -1.04 14.85
CA ASN A 109 0.78 -1.07 15.40
C ASN A 109 -0.29 -1.58 14.43
N GLN A 110 -0.03 -1.57 13.12
CA GLN A 110 -0.95 -2.02 12.07
C GLN A 110 -2.34 -1.34 12.09
N ASP A 111 -2.48 -0.20 12.77
CA ASP A 111 -3.78 0.49 12.90
C ASP A 111 -4.33 0.88 11.53
N CYS A 112 -3.49 1.38 10.63
CA CYS A 112 -3.90 1.78 9.28
C CYS A 112 -4.47 0.61 8.46
N VAL A 113 -3.91 -0.59 8.61
CA VAL A 113 -4.43 -1.81 7.98
C VAL A 113 -5.75 -2.24 8.63
N ASN A 114 -5.86 -2.07 9.96
CA ASN A 114 -7.05 -2.45 10.72
C ASN A 114 -8.21 -1.45 10.58
N MET A 115 -7.99 -0.26 10.04
CA MET A 115 -9.06 0.72 9.74
C MET A 115 -10.08 0.19 8.72
N GLY A 116 -9.72 -0.85 7.94
CA GLY A 116 -10.59 -1.50 6.98
C GLY A 116 -10.83 -0.68 5.73
N GLU A 117 -11.85 -1.08 4.98
CA GLU A 117 -12.17 -0.49 3.69
C GLU A 117 -12.93 0.83 3.82
N VAL A 118 -12.62 1.79 2.95
CA VAL A 118 -13.40 2.99 2.68
C VAL A 118 -14.17 2.77 1.38
N THR A 119 -15.48 2.92 1.43
CA THR A 119 -16.38 2.91 0.27
C THR A 119 -17.18 4.21 0.28
N LEU A 120 -17.75 4.61 -0.86
CA LEU A 120 -18.62 5.79 -0.90
C LEU A 120 -19.83 5.64 0.04
N ASP A 121 -20.37 4.43 0.17
CA ASP A 121 -21.52 4.16 1.04
C ASP A 121 -21.21 4.25 2.55
N ASN A 122 -19.93 4.17 2.94
CA ASN A 122 -19.58 4.15 4.37
C ASN A 122 -18.86 5.40 4.88
N LEU A 123 -18.62 6.40 4.02
CA LEU A 123 -17.90 7.63 4.39
C LEU A 123 -18.45 8.28 5.65
N GLU A 124 -19.77 8.47 5.72
CA GLU A 124 -20.42 9.12 6.84
C GLU A 124 -20.54 8.24 8.10
N LEU A 125 -20.41 6.91 7.93
CA LEU A 125 -20.56 5.95 9.03
C LEU A 125 -19.22 5.67 9.74
N ARG A 126 -18.10 6.06 9.14
CA ARG A 126 -16.76 5.84 9.67
C ARG A 126 -16.37 6.97 10.63
N VAL A 127 -15.69 6.61 11.71
CA VAL A 127 -15.16 7.60 12.69
C VAL A 127 -14.22 8.60 12.02
N MET A 128 -13.39 8.11 11.07
CA MET A 128 -12.44 8.92 10.33
C MET A 128 -12.94 9.35 8.94
N GLY A 129 -14.24 9.17 8.66
CA GLY A 129 -14.80 9.48 7.35
C GLY A 129 -14.05 8.76 6.22
N GLY A 130 -13.68 9.48 5.18
CA GLY A 130 -12.93 8.97 4.02
C GLY A 130 -11.45 8.68 4.27
N PHE A 131 -10.95 8.81 5.51
CA PHE A 131 -9.52 8.68 5.79
C PHE A 131 -9.08 7.30 6.23
N ILE A 132 -7.86 6.92 5.78
CA ILE A 132 -7.01 5.85 6.34
C ILE A 132 -5.65 6.48 6.63
N ILE A 133 -5.19 6.42 7.88
CA ILE A 133 -3.99 7.14 8.31
C ILE A 133 -2.97 6.15 8.91
N CYS A 134 -1.76 6.14 8.36
CA CYS A 134 -0.59 5.51 8.94
C CYS A 134 0.26 6.57 9.63
N LEU A 135 0.04 6.77 10.94
CA LEU A 135 0.75 7.78 11.72
C LEU A 135 2.27 7.56 11.76
N PRO A 136 2.78 6.32 11.97
CA PRO A 136 4.22 6.11 11.99
C PRO A 136 4.92 6.50 10.69
N HIS A 137 4.29 6.26 9.55
CA HIS A 137 4.84 6.58 8.23
C HIS A 137 4.37 7.93 7.69
N LYS A 138 3.50 8.65 8.45
CA LYS A 138 2.93 9.94 8.06
C LYS A 138 2.20 9.91 6.71
N ILE A 139 1.63 8.76 6.34
CA ILE A 139 0.87 8.59 5.12
C ILE A 139 -0.60 8.70 5.46
N SER A 140 -1.33 9.52 4.69
CA SER A 140 -2.78 9.53 4.72
C SER A 140 -3.36 9.25 3.33
N VAL A 141 -4.40 8.45 3.31
CA VAL A 141 -5.23 8.16 2.15
C VAL A 141 -6.60 8.77 2.43
N GLU A 142 -7.11 9.57 1.52
CA GLU A 142 -8.41 10.22 1.63
C GLU A 142 -9.25 9.94 0.40
N VAL A 143 -10.48 9.47 0.60
CA VAL A 143 -11.50 9.34 -0.45
C VAL A 143 -12.40 10.57 -0.40
N ARG A 144 -12.52 11.26 -1.53
CA ARG A 144 -13.39 12.44 -1.73
C ARG A 144 -14.36 12.17 -2.88
N GLU A 145 -15.59 12.65 -2.72
CA GLU A 145 -16.61 12.73 -3.77
C GLU A 145 -16.48 14.04 -4.57
#